data_cda1e3e60e8d5a422e981a0e87674803
#
_entry.id   cda1e3e60e8d5a422e981a0e87674803
#
_cell.length_a   1.000
_cell.length_b   1.000
_cell.length_c   1.000
_cell.angle_alpha   90.00
_cell.angle_beta   90.00
_cell.angle_gamma   90.00
#
_symmetry.space_group_name_H-M   'P 1'
#
loop_
_entity.id
_entity.type
_entity.pdbx_description
1 polymer ?
#
loop_
_entity_poly.entity_id
_entity_poly.type
_entity_poly.pdbx_seq_one_letter_code
_entity_poly.pdbx_strand_id
1 'polypeptide(L)'
;MNANPKSAKRKFQRCYFVYILANLNGLLYVGLTDDLRKRMLQHKSGSFDGFTKKYKVDRLMYYETYTFPKTAASRELQIKKFRREKKIALFLESNPPWKDLTPEIFQSVGIPRYARDSRKTHTEEIDFNSEYNHP
;
A
#
# COMPACT_ATOMS: atom_id res chain seq x y z
N MET A 1 30.21 20.16 8.12
CA MET A 1 29.64 19.99 7.94
C MET A 1 29.03 19.51 7.96
N ASN A 2 28.93 19.37 8.03
CA ASN A 2 28.31 18.80 8.01
C ASN A 2 27.28 18.69 7.61
N ALA A 3 27.18 19.17 7.51
CA ALA A 3 25.92 19.29 6.88
C ALA A 3 25.77 18.35 5.75
N ASN A 4 26.79 18.01 5.18
CA ASN A 4 26.73 17.07 4.13
C ASN A 4 26.08 15.80 4.45
N PRO A 5 26.41 15.21 5.53
CA PRO A 5 25.77 13.96 5.86
C PRO A 5 24.29 14.14 5.97
N LYS A 6 23.91 15.30 6.42
CA LYS A 6 22.53 15.54 6.55
C LYS A 6 21.87 15.65 5.23
N SER A 7 22.54 16.21 4.29
CA SER A 7 22.01 16.31 2.96
C SER A 7 21.78 14.97 2.41
N ALA A 8 22.75 14.12 2.58
CA ALA A 8 22.64 12.79 2.06
C ALA A 8 21.46 12.09 2.67
N LYS A 9 21.24 12.29 3.93
CA LYS A 9 20.13 11.67 4.55
C LYS A 9 18.85 12.17 4.01
N ARG A 10 18.78 13.42 3.71
CA ARG A 10 17.56 13.96 3.18
C ARG A 10 17.22 13.37 1.85
N LYS A 11 18.21 12.93 1.12
CA LYS A 11 17.93 12.35 -0.16
C LYS A 11 17.14 11.10 0.00
N PHE A 12 17.32 10.42 1.11
CA PHE A 12 16.61 9.22 1.35
C PHE A 12 15.54 9.47 2.37
N GLN A 13 14.87 10.58 2.22
CA GLN A 13 13.84 10.93 3.10
C GLN A 13 12.89 9.77 3.26
N ARG A 14 12.53 9.50 4.47
CA ARG A 14 11.65 8.40 4.76
C ARG A 14 10.25 8.68 4.30
N CYS A 15 9.59 7.67 3.88
CA CYS A 15 8.19 7.77 3.54
C CYS A 15 7.42 6.79 4.39
N TYR A 16 6.19 7.12 4.65
CA TYR A 16 5.33 6.25 5.45
C TYR A 16 4.13 5.90 4.61
N PHE A 17 3.68 4.67 4.72
CA PHE A 17 2.60 4.18 3.88
C PHE A 17 1.46 3.66 4.73
N VAL A 18 0.27 4.09 4.40
CA VAL A 18 -0.93 3.53 5.00
C VAL A 18 -1.50 2.66 3.90
N TYR A 19 -1.74 1.40 4.19
CA TYR A 19 -2.13 0.49 3.14
C TYR A 19 -3.32 -0.37 3.53
N ILE A 20 -3.98 -0.92 2.53
CA ILE A 20 -5.10 -1.82 2.73
C ILE A 20 -4.80 -3.11 2.03
N LEU A 21 -4.93 -4.22 2.74
CA LEU A 21 -4.76 -5.54 2.17
C LEU A 21 -6.11 -6.24 2.14
N ALA A 22 -6.22 -7.23 1.29
CA ALA A 22 -7.41 -8.07 1.25
C ALA A 22 -7.02 -9.51 1.01
N ASN A 23 -7.91 -10.41 1.33
CA ASN A 23 -7.71 -11.80 0.91
C ASN A 23 -8.73 -12.09 -0.18
N LEU A 24 -8.73 -13.30 -0.67
CA LEU A 24 -9.63 -13.66 -1.76
C LEU A 24 -11.09 -13.61 -1.37
N ASN A 25 -11.37 -13.69 -0.09
CA ASN A 25 -12.74 -13.62 0.37
C ASN A 25 -13.17 -12.22 0.74
N GLY A 26 -12.27 -11.26 0.52
CA GLY A 26 -12.63 -9.87 0.78
C GLY A 26 -12.42 -9.35 2.18
N LEU A 27 -11.73 -10.11 3.03
CA LEU A 27 -11.39 -9.58 4.35
C LEU A 27 -10.35 -8.51 4.16
N LEU A 28 -10.47 -7.44 4.91
CA LEU A 28 -9.57 -6.30 4.78
C LEU A 28 -8.70 -6.11 6.00
N TYR A 29 -7.54 -5.54 5.78
CA TYR A 29 -6.61 -5.21 6.84
C TYR A 29 -5.99 -3.86 6.52
N VAL A 30 -5.91 -2.97 7.50
CA VAL A 30 -5.31 -1.66 7.32
C VAL A 30 -4.03 -1.60 8.13
N GLY A 31 -2.97 -1.16 7.52
CA GLY A 31 -1.68 -1.11 8.20
C GLY A 31 -0.88 0.12 7.88
N LEU A 32 0.22 0.28 8.60
CA LEU A 32 1.12 1.40 8.44
C LEU A 32 2.53 0.86 8.43
N THR A 33 3.36 1.36 7.56
CA THR A 33 4.75 0.92 7.52
C THR A 33 5.63 2.01 6.89
N ASP A 34 6.90 1.97 7.19
CA ASP A 34 7.82 2.87 6.51
C ASP A 34 8.56 2.12 5.41
N ASP A 35 8.21 0.87 5.17
CA ASP A 35 8.85 0.10 4.11
C ASP A 35 7.81 -0.85 3.52
N LEU A 36 7.09 -0.39 2.56
CA LEU A 36 5.99 -1.16 1.99
C LEU A 36 6.43 -2.45 1.33
N ARG A 37 7.53 -2.43 0.62
CA ARG A 37 8.02 -3.63 -0.02
C ARG A 37 8.36 -4.71 1.00
N LYS A 38 9.10 -4.31 2.01
CA LYS A 38 9.48 -5.26 3.04
C LYS A 38 8.25 -5.79 3.75
N ARG A 39 7.32 -4.92 4.05
CA ARG A 39 6.12 -5.33 4.74
C ARG A 39 5.29 -6.31 3.90
N MET A 40 5.22 -6.06 2.59
CA MET A 40 4.48 -6.98 1.74
C MET A 40 5.16 -8.34 1.66
N LEU A 41 6.47 -8.37 1.66
CA LEU A 41 7.17 -9.65 1.68
C LEU A 41 6.86 -10.40 2.97
N GLN A 42 6.77 -9.68 4.06
CA GLN A 42 6.45 -10.30 5.34
C GLN A 42 5.04 -10.86 5.34
N HIS A 43 4.10 -10.13 4.78
CA HIS A 43 2.74 -10.62 4.71
C HIS A 43 2.64 -11.85 3.79
N LYS A 44 3.31 -11.78 2.66
CA LYS A 44 3.25 -12.88 1.70
C LYS A 44 3.89 -14.13 2.24
N SER A 45 4.96 -14.00 2.99
CA SER A 45 5.67 -15.14 3.51
C SER A 45 5.05 -15.68 4.79
N GLY A 46 4.11 -14.96 5.34
CA GLY A 46 3.50 -15.39 6.58
C GLY A 46 4.34 -15.11 7.81
N SER A 47 5.38 -14.27 7.67
CA SER A 47 6.19 -13.97 8.81
C SER A 47 5.55 -12.94 9.72
N PHE A 48 4.51 -12.29 9.24
CA PHE A 48 3.83 -11.29 10.02
C PHE A 48 2.65 -12.00 10.68
N ASP A 49 2.72 -12.22 11.94
CA ASP A 49 1.71 -12.98 12.64
C ASP A 49 0.36 -12.35 12.74
N GLY A 50 -0.57 -13.09 13.24
CA GLY A 50 -1.88 -12.59 13.59
C GLY A 50 -2.89 -12.72 12.48
N PHE A 51 -3.74 -11.73 12.41
CA PHE A 51 -4.88 -11.74 11.51
C PHE A 51 -4.50 -12.01 10.06
N THR A 52 -3.50 -11.30 9.55
CA THR A 52 -3.17 -11.41 8.14
C THR A 52 -2.62 -12.79 7.80
N LYS A 53 -1.89 -13.38 8.72
CA LYS A 53 -1.35 -14.71 8.47
C LYS A 53 -2.46 -15.74 8.54
N LYS A 54 -3.30 -15.63 9.54
CA LYS A 54 -4.36 -16.58 9.75
C LYS A 54 -5.33 -16.63 8.59
N TYR A 55 -5.69 -15.48 8.06
CA TYR A 55 -6.68 -15.43 6.99
C TYR A 55 -6.09 -15.18 5.61
N LYS A 56 -4.77 -15.22 5.53
CA LYS A 56 -4.06 -14.99 4.26
C LYS A 56 -4.46 -13.68 3.61
N VAL A 57 -4.43 -12.62 4.39
CA VAL A 57 -4.77 -11.30 3.89
C VAL A 57 -3.48 -10.67 3.42
N ASP A 58 -3.10 -10.96 2.20
CA ASP A 58 -1.80 -10.55 1.71
C ASP A 58 -1.82 -9.96 0.30
N ARG A 59 -2.96 -9.49 -0.15
CA ARG A 59 -3.04 -8.87 -1.47
C ARG A 59 -3.18 -7.38 -1.27
N LEU A 60 -2.31 -6.62 -1.87
CA LEU A 60 -2.27 -5.17 -1.69
C LEU A 60 -3.31 -4.50 -2.56
N MET A 61 -4.28 -3.86 -1.94
CA MET A 61 -5.36 -3.22 -2.67
C MET A 61 -5.14 -1.73 -2.87
N TYR A 62 -4.39 -1.11 -1.98
CA TYR A 62 -4.34 0.34 -1.96
C TYR A 62 -3.25 0.83 -1.03
N TYR A 63 -2.65 1.97 -1.30
CA TYR A 63 -1.75 2.58 -0.34
C TYR A 63 -1.69 4.09 -0.57
N GLU A 64 -1.39 4.79 0.51
CA GLU A 64 -1.19 6.23 0.50
C GLU A 64 0.20 6.49 1.05
N THR A 65 0.83 7.55 0.61
CA THR A 65 2.18 7.88 1.01
C THR A 65 2.21 9.17 1.81
N TYR A 66 2.99 9.16 2.86
CA TYR A 66 3.11 10.35 3.71
C TYR A 66 4.56 10.62 4.06
N THR A 67 4.88 11.89 4.20
CA THR A 67 6.23 12.28 4.58
C THR A 67 6.40 12.22 6.10
N PHE A 68 5.34 12.53 6.84
CA PHE A 68 5.43 12.59 8.28
C PHE A 68 4.73 11.44 8.96
N PRO A 69 5.39 10.83 9.94
CA PRO A 69 4.80 9.67 10.60
C PRO A 69 3.50 9.99 11.34
N LYS A 70 3.40 11.17 11.90
CA LYS A 70 2.19 11.52 12.62
C LYS A 70 1.00 11.60 11.70
N THR A 71 1.20 12.15 10.55
CA THR A 71 0.12 12.27 9.58
C THR A 71 -0.31 10.89 9.13
N ALA A 72 0.65 10.02 8.87
CA ALA A 72 0.35 8.67 8.46
C ALA A 72 -0.41 7.93 9.55
N ALA A 73 0.04 8.08 10.79
CA ALA A 73 -0.61 7.40 11.89
C ALA A 73 -2.05 7.85 12.08
N SER A 74 -2.28 9.14 11.93
CA SER A 74 -3.64 9.66 12.04
C SER A 74 -4.52 9.10 10.95
N ARG A 75 -3.97 9.01 9.77
CA ARG A 75 -4.74 8.50 8.64
C ARG A 75 -5.06 7.02 8.83
N GLU A 76 -4.10 6.27 9.33
CA GLU A 76 -4.32 4.85 9.55
C GLU A 76 -5.48 4.66 10.53
N LEU A 77 -5.48 5.42 11.61
CA LEU A 77 -6.54 5.30 12.58
C LEU A 77 -7.88 5.70 11.99
N GLN A 78 -7.87 6.72 11.17
CA GLN A 78 -9.07 7.16 10.52
C GLN A 78 -9.64 6.07 9.63
N ILE A 79 -8.81 5.48 8.81
CA ILE A 79 -9.27 4.43 7.90
C ILE A 79 -9.71 3.20 8.66
N LYS A 80 -9.04 2.87 9.73
CA LYS A 80 -9.44 1.72 10.53
C LYS A 80 -10.84 1.87 11.07
N LYS A 81 -11.29 3.09 11.28
CA LYS A 81 -12.62 3.32 11.79
C LYS A 81 -13.69 3.39 10.72
N PHE A 82 -13.29 3.41 9.47
CA PHE A 82 -14.25 3.44 8.39
C PHE A 82 -15.02 2.13 8.36
N ARG A 83 -16.25 2.21 7.89
CA ARG A 83 -17.01 1.01 7.66
C ARG A 83 -16.42 0.35 6.45
N ARG A 84 -16.72 -0.90 6.29
CA ARG A 84 -16.18 -1.67 5.18
C ARG A 84 -16.39 -1.00 3.83
N GLU A 85 -17.59 -0.52 3.58
CA GLU A 85 -17.90 0.09 2.30
C GLU A 85 -17.01 1.28 2.02
N LYS A 86 -16.70 2.02 3.06
CA LYS A 86 -15.90 3.19 2.88
C LYS A 86 -14.44 2.85 2.66
N LYS A 87 -13.98 1.77 3.27
CA LYS A 87 -12.62 1.30 3.02
C LYS A 87 -12.49 0.87 1.57
N ILE A 88 -13.48 0.16 1.08
CA ILE A 88 -13.46 -0.31 -0.28
C ILE A 88 -13.54 0.86 -1.24
N ALA A 89 -14.33 1.86 -0.91
CA ALA A 89 -14.46 3.02 -1.79
C ALA A 89 -13.13 3.72 -2.00
N LEU A 90 -12.23 3.62 -1.04
CA LEU A 90 -10.93 4.26 -1.19
C LEU A 90 -10.16 3.70 -2.38
N PHE A 91 -10.25 2.42 -2.62
CA PHE A 91 -9.47 1.84 -3.70
C PHE A 91 -10.30 1.40 -4.90
N LEU A 92 -11.61 1.41 -4.78
CA LEU A 92 -12.43 0.94 -5.87
C LEU A 92 -12.26 1.79 -7.12
N GLU A 93 -12.03 3.06 -6.95
CA GLU A 93 -11.85 3.93 -8.08
C GLU A 93 -10.55 3.65 -8.82
N SER A 94 -9.50 3.40 -8.12
CA SER A 94 -8.21 3.17 -8.73
C SER A 94 -7.91 1.70 -8.98
N ASN A 95 -8.62 0.82 -8.32
CA ASN A 95 -8.35 -0.61 -8.44
C ASN A 95 -9.66 -1.41 -8.42
N PRO A 96 -10.55 -1.15 -9.36
CA PRO A 96 -11.85 -1.81 -9.38
C PRO A 96 -11.79 -3.33 -9.39
N PRO A 97 -10.83 -3.96 -10.07
CA PRO A 97 -10.82 -5.42 -10.07
C PRO A 97 -10.17 -6.03 -8.85
N TRP A 98 -9.79 -5.25 -7.88
CA TRP A 98 -9.15 -5.76 -6.68
C TRP A 98 -7.87 -6.51 -7.03
N LYS A 99 -7.10 -5.92 -7.91
CA LYS A 99 -5.86 -6.52 -8.31
C LYS A 99 -4.83 -6.35 -7.21
N ASP A 100 -3.99 -7.36 -7.02
CA ASP A 100 -2.91 -7.28 -6.06
C ASP A 100 -1.83 -6.38 -6.62
N LEU A 101 -1.59 -5.26 -5.98
CA LEU A 101 -0.64 -4.27 -6.46
C LEU A 101 0.80 -4.57 -6.07
N THR A 102 1.03 -5.67 -5.39
CA THR A 102 2.38 -6.02 -4.96
C THR A 102 3.41 -6.02 -6.10
N PRO A 103 3.12 -6.63 -7.23
CA PRO A 103 4.12 -6.60 -8.29
C PRO A 103 4.48 -5.21 -8.72
N GLU A 104 3.50 -4.32 -8.67
CA GLU A 104 3.71 -2.96 -9.08
C GLU A 104 4.72 -2.23 -8.23
N ILE A 105 4.67 -2.42 -6.92
CA ILE A 105 5.59 -1.72 -6.06
C ILE A 105 7.00 -2.27 -6.18
N PHE A 106 7.16 -3.48 -6.67
CA PHE A 106 8.49 -4.03 -6.86
C PHE A 106 9.08 -3.67 -8.20
N GLN A 107 8.26 -3.32 -9.15
CA GLN A 107 8.75 -2.95 -10.45
C GLN A 107 9.35 -1.56 -10.47
N SER A 108 9.03 -0.76 -9.51
CA SER A 108 9.49 0.61 -9.48
C SER A 108 10.76 0.79 -8.71
N VAL A 109 11.65 -0.11 -8.85
CA VAL A 109 12.91 -0.04 -8.17
C VAL A 109 13.63 1.22 -8.54
N GLY A 110 14.13 1.91 -7.59
CA GLY A 110 14.92 3.09 -7.86
C GLY A 110 14.12 4.34 -8.00
N ILE A 111 12.84 4.24 -8.21
CA ILE A 111 12.02 5.41 -8.34
C ILE A 111 10.91 5.33 -7.36
N PRO A 112 10.82 6.26 -6.46
CA PRO A 112 9.76 6.21 -5.46
C PRO A 112 8.43 6.24 -6.15
N ARG A 113 7.58 5.34 -5.79
CA ARG A 113 6.30 5.28 -6.40
C ARG A 113 5.54 6.51 -6.26
N TYR A 114 5.58 7.13 -5.11
CA TYR A 114 4.81 8.31 -4.91
C TYR A 114 5.28 9.44 -5.77
N ALA A 115 6.48 9.35 -6.29
CA ALA A 115 7.01 10.40 -7.11
C ALA A 115 6.58 10.25 -8.54
N ARG A 116 6.01 9.12 -8.90
CA ARG A 116 5.62 8.93 -10.25
C ARG A 116 4.17 9.10 -10.31
N ASP A 117 3.65 9.13 -11.37
CA ASP A 117 2.25 9.23 -11.49
C ASP A 117 1.65 7.85 -11.38
N SER A 118 1.56 7.39 -10.20
CA SER A 118 1.05 6.07 -9.99
C SER A 118 -0.35 5.93 -10.47
N ARG A 119 -1.06 6.98 -10.47
CA ARG A 119 -2.43 6.92 -10.90
C ARG A 119 -2.54 6.50 -12.34
N LYS A 120 -1.59 6.95 -13.10
CA LYS A 120 -1.59 6.63 -14.48
C LYS A 120 -1.42 5.15 -14.64
N THR A 121 -0.52 4.61 -13.87
CA THR A 121 -0.24 3.22 -13.92
C THR A 121 -1.46 2.44 -13.50
N HIS A 122 -2.10 2.92 -12.49
CA HIS A 122 -3.28 2.24 -12.00
C HIS A 122 -4.35 2.21 -13.04
N THR A 123 -4.49 3.27 -13.76
CA THR A 123 -5.50 3.32 -14.77
C THR A 123 -5.29 2.27 -15.83
N GLU A 124 -4.08 2.12 -16.22
CA GLU A 124 -3.77 1.11 -17.19
C GLU A 124 -4.01 -0.25 -16.66
N GLU A 125 -3.64 -0.44 -15.42
CA GLU A 125 -3.85 -1.72 -14.81
C GLU A 125 -5.30 -2.05 -14.73
N ILE A 126 -6.08 -1.10 -14.45
CA ILE A 126 -7.49 -1.31 -14.34
C ILE A 126 -8.07 -1.83 -15.62
N ASP A 127 -7.70 -1.22 -16.71
CA ASP A 127 -8.18 -1.66 -17.97
C ASP A 127 -7.82 -3.09 -18.17
N PHE A 128 -6.60 -3.40 -17.90
CA PHE A 128 -6.09 -4.67 -18.11
C PHE A 128 -6.79 -5.69 -17.27
N ASN A 129 -7.12 -5.34 -16.08
CA ASN A 129 -7.73 -6.26 -15.18
C ASN A 129 -9.19 -6.24 -15.09
N SER A 130 -9.79 -5.54 -15.93
CA SER A 130 -11.21 -5.51 -15.87
C SER A 130 -11.78 -6.87 -15.99
N GLU A 131 -11.06 -7.73 -16.63
CA GLU A 131 -11.55 -9.01 -16.78
C GLU A 131 -11.39 -9.85 -15.58
N TYR A 132 -10.64 -9.43 -14.66
CA TYR A 132 -10.35 -10.17 -13.60
C TYR A 132 -11.28 -10.02 -12.51
N ASN A 133 -11.93 -9.12 -12.51
CA ASN A 133 -12.82 -8.85 -11.66
C ASN A 133 -13.37 -9.76 -10.79
N HIS A 134 -13.51 -9.94 -9.96
CA HIS A 134 -13.95 -10.81 -9.22
C HIS A 134 -14.32 -10.35 -8.11
N PRO A 135 -14.63 -10.55 -7.58
CA PRO A 135 -15.08 -10.39 -6.55
C PRO A 135 -15.34 -10.33 -5.99
#